data_362ba57bd8f99844ac9d1403b3da525a
#
_entry.id   362ba57bd8f99844ac9d1403b3da525a
#
_cell.length_a   1.000
_cell.length_b   1.000
_cell.length_c   1.000
_cell.angle_alpha   90.00
_cell.angle_beta   90.00
_cell.angle_gamma   90.00
#
_symmetry.space_group_name_H-M   'P 1'
#
loop_
_entity.id
_entity.type
_entity.pdbx_description
1 polymer ?
#
loop_
_entity_poly.entity_id
_entity_poly.type
_entity_poly.pdbx_seq_one_letter_code
_entity_poly.pdbx_strand_id
1 'polypeptide(L)'
;QINQRVKGKIMIKVRNPNQLDIFDPWNFLTPKRRQMLECGWPGLFRHHILPSIPVNKVSKHFSETFGRPSKELFSMLGALILQQTFDFTDEETVQQYAFNIQWHYGLNITEESDSAKYISLKTLWNSRNIVASNGLEDDIFNAGTQKLAQVFEVNIDRQRIDSVHIKSNMR
;
A
#
# COMPACT_ATOMS: atom_id res chain seq x y z
N GLN A 1 -3.91 27.44 36.68
CA GLN A 1 -2.83 27.12 35.72
C GLN A 1 -3.29 25.96 34.84
N ILE A 2 -3.73 26.28 33.66
CA ILE A 2 -4.27 25.32 32.68
C ILE A 2 -3.06 24.76 31.91
N ASN A 3 -2.75 23.49 32.14
CA ASN A 3 -1.74 22.74 31.42
C ASN A 3 -2.19 22.54 29.95
N GLN A 4 -1.74 23.41 29.05
CA GLN A 4 -1.80 23.18 27.62
C GLN A 4 -0.76 22.10 27.29
N ARG A 5 -1.17 20.83 27.23
CA ARG A 5 -0.40 19.80 26.58
C ARG A 5 -0.30 20.15 25.09
N VAL A 6 0.86 20.63 24.69
CA VAL A 6 1.22 20.74 23.27
C VAL A 6 1.08 19.31 22.67
N LYS A 7 0.04 19.11 21.84
CA LYS A 7 -0.09 17.88 21.07
C LYS A 7 1.12 17.78 20.13
N GLY A 8 2.10 16.95 20.47
CA GLY A 8 3.24 16.69 19.64
C GLY A 8 2.75 16.29 18.23
N LYS A 9 3.29 16.92 17.19
CA LYS A 9 2.92 16.64 15.82
C LYS A 9 3.33 15.20 15.50
N ILE A 10 2.39 14.32 15.20
CA ILE A 10 2.68 12.93 14.81
C ILE A 10 3.38 12.97 13.47
N MET A 11 4.66 12.54 13.45
CA MET A 11 5.49 12.56 12.25
C MET A 11 5.36 11.30 11.42
N ILE A 12 5.03 10.16 12.05
CA ILE A 12 4.79 8.89 11.37
C ILE A 12 3.29 8.62 11.34
N LYS A 13 2.74 8.49 10.13
CA LYS A 13 1.33 8.18 9.94
C LYS A 13 1.18 6.68 9.69
N VAL A 14 0.58 5.98 10.64
CA VAL A 14 0.18 4.58 10.54
C VAL A 14 -1.28 4.48 10.92
N ARG A 15 -2.12 4.09 9.97
CA ARG A 15 -3.54 3.83 10.21
C ARG A 15 -3.73 2.33 10.45
N ASN A 16 -4.64 1.98 11.33
CA ASN A 16 -5.05 0.57 11.43
C ASN A 16 -5.86 0.20 10.17
N PRO A 17 -5.38 -0.72 9.31
CA PRO A 17 -6.06 -1.06 8.07
C PRO A 17 -7.41 -1.75 8.31
N ASN A 18 -7.62 -2.33 9.50
CA ASN A 18 -8.87 -2.99 9.91
C ASN A 18 -9.82 -2.06 10.67
N GLN A 19 -9.47 -0.77 10.82
CA GLN A 19 -10.34 0.16 11.50
C GLN A 19 -11.58 0.44 10.65
N LEU A 20 -12.75 0.24 11.23
CA LEU A 20 -14.02 0.62 10.61
C LEU A 20 -14.21 2.14 10.73
N ASP A 21 -14.60 2.76 9.64
CA ASP A 21 -15.01 4.15 9.63
C ASP A 21 -16.46 4.26 10.16
N ILE A 22 -16.75 5.31 10.92
CA ILE A 22 -18.12 5.57 11.45
C ILE A 22 -19.09 5.79 10.30
N PHE A 23 -18.64 6.47 9.25
CA PHE A 23 -19.38 6.65 8.00
C PHE A 23 -18.73 5.85 6.91
N ASP A 24 -19.53 5.22 6.07
CA ASP A 24 -19.02 4.48 4.92
C ASP A 24 -18.40 5.47 3.89
N PRO A 25 -17.08 5.49 3.73
CA PRO A 25 -16.41 6.44 2.82
C PRO A 25 -16.68 6.10 1.35
N TRP A 26 -17.29 4.94 1.07
CA TRP A 26 -17.58 4.44 -0.28
C TRP A 26 -19.07 4.51 -0.64
N ASN A 27 -19.87 5.24 0.16
CA ASN A 27 -21.32 5.36 -0.04
C ASN A 27 -21.72 6.04 -1.36
N PHE A 28 -20.81 6.80 -1.99
CA PHE A 28 -21.00 7.40 -3.31
C PHE A 28 -20.97 6.39 -4.46
N LEU A 29 -20.54 5.16 -4.20
CA LEU A 29 -20.54 4.08 -5.18
C LEU A 29 -21.89 3.38 -5.21
N THR A 30 -22.41 3.16 -6.42
CA THR A 30 -23.59 2.29 -6.60
C THR A 30 -23.28 0.86 -6.16
N PRO A 31 -24.30 0.10 -5.71
CA PRO A 31 -24.07 -1.27 -5.20
C PRO A 31 -23.30 -2.18 -6.17
N LYS A 32 -23.62 -2.12 -7.47
CA LYS A 32 -22.92 -2.92 -8.49
C LYS A 32 -21.45 -2.56 -8.61
N ARG A 33 -21.12 -1.25 -8.64
CA ARG A 33 -19.72 -0.79 -8.70
C ARG A 33 -18.95 -1.18 -7.45
N ARG A 34 -19.59 -1.08 -6.30
CA ARG A 34 -18.98 -1.51 -5.04
C ARG A 34 -18.71 -3.01 -5.02
N GLN A 35 -19.68 -3.82 -5.48
CA GLN A 35 -19.51 -5.26 -5.61
C GLN A 35 -18.34 -5.62 -6.54
N MET A 36 -18.15 -4.89 -7.66
CA MET A 36 -17.03 -5.10 -8.55
C MET A 36 -15.68 -4.83 -7.87
N LEU A 37 -15.58 -3.80 -7.03
CA LEU A 37 -14.36 -3.53 -6.25
C LEU A 37 -14.11 -4.61 -5.21
N GLU A 38 -15.16 -5.02 -4.50
CA GLU A 38 -15.07 -6.00 -3.41
C GLU A 38 -14.72 -7.40 -3.89
N CYS A 39 -15.34 -7.85 -4.99
CA CYS A 39 -15.07 -9.17 -5.58
C CYS A 39 -13.83 -9.20 -6.48
N GLY A 40 -13.25 -8.05 -6.80
CA GLY A 40 -12.05 -7.93 -7.62
C GLY A 40 -10.75 -7.91 -6.81
N TRP A 41 -9.63 -7.67 -7.52
CA TRP A 41 -8.33 -7.53 -6.88
C TRP A 41 -8.27 -6.43 -5.79
N PRO A 42 -9.02 -5.29 -5.89
CA PRO A 42 -8.95 -4.27 -4.84
C PRO A 42 -9.49 -4.75 -3.49
N GLY A 43 -10.57 -5.52 -3.48
CA GLY A 43 -11.11 -6.13 -2.27
C GLY A 43 -10.15 -7.15 -1.67
N LEU A 44 -9.61 -8.05 -2.51
CA LEU A 44 -8.59 -9.02 -2.08
C LEU A 44 -7.38 -8.32 -1.47
N PHE A 45 -6.87 -7.28 -2.13
CA PHE A 45 -5.73 -6.52 -1.64
C PHE A 45 -6.03 -5.85 -0.29
N ARG A 46 -7.16 -5.17 -0.20
CA ARG A 46 -7.60 -4.46 1.00
C ARG A 46 -7.74 -5.36 2.22
N HIS A 47 -8.37 -6.54 2.04
CA HIS A 47 -8.71 -7.41 3.17
C HIS A 47 -7.61 -8.39 3.56
N HIS A 48 -6.73 -8.74 2.62
CA HIS A 48 -5.74 -9.78 2.85
C HIS A 48 -4.29 -9.30 2.77
N ILE A 49 -3.95 -8.49 1.76
CA ILE A 49 -2.56 -8.07 1.54
C ILE A 49 -2.20 -6.86 2.40
N LEU A 50 -3.02 -5.81 2.34
CA LEU A 50 -2.73 -4.57 3.05
C LEU A 50 -2.49 -4.77 4.56
N PRO A 51 -3.34 -5.53 5.30
CA PRO A 51 -3.11 -5.78 6.72
C PRO A 51 -1.88 -6.67 7.02
N SER A 52 -1.40 -7.44 6.04
CA SER A 52 -0.24 -8.32 6.22
C SER A 52 1.10 -7.59 6.09
N ILE A 53 1.10 -6.36 5.56
CA ILE A 53 2.34 -5.58 5.36
C ILE A 53 3.02 -5.31 6.71
N PRO A 54 4.32 -5.64 6.88
CA PRO A 54 5.03 -5.51 8.15
C PRO A 54 5.45 -4.06 8.44
N VAL A 55 4.48 -3.14 8.53
CA VAL A 55 4.70 -1.69 8.70
C VAL A 55 5.56 -1.38 9.92
N ASN A 56 5.46 -2.19 10.99
CA ASN A 56 6.26 -2.00 12.20
C ASN A 56 7.77 -2.14 11.95
N LYS A 57 8.20 -2.93 10.98
CA LYS A 57 9.60 -3.04 10.59
C LYS A 57 10.05 -1.77 9.86
N VAL A 58 9.21 -1.24 8.97
CA VAL A 58 9.50 -0.07 8.14
C VAL A 58 9.44 1.22 8.95
N SER A 59 8.48 1.36 9.87
CA SER A 59 8.26 2.59 10.65
C SER A 59 9.48 3.01 11.47
N LYS A 60 10.31 2.05 11.91
CA LYS A 60 11.55 2.29 12.67
C LYS A 60 12.58 3.13 11.91
N HIS A 61 12.49 3.19 10.59
CA HIS A 61 13.40 3.95 9.73
C HIS A 61 12.91 5.37 9.42
N PHE A 62 11.77 5.78 10.02
CA PHE A 62 11.27 7.14 9.92
C PHE A 62 11.50 7.89 11.25
N SER A 63 11.81 9.19 11.15
CA SER A 63 11.98 10.03 12.33
C SER A 63 10.62 10.29 13.02
N GLU A 64 10.57 10.09 14.32
CA GLU A 64 9.37 10.38 15.11
C GLU A 64 9.22 11.87 15.46
N THR A 65 10.32 12.60 15.45
CA THR A 65 10.37 13.96 15.99
C THR A 65 10.69 15.05 14.98
N PHE A 66 11.42 14.73 13.92
CA PHE A 66 11.93 15.72 12.96
C PHE A 66 11.48 15.41 11.52
N GLY A 67 11.28 16.49 10.76
CA GLY A 67 11.01 16.43 9.33
C GLY A 67 9.55 16.67 8.97
N ARG A 68 9.21 16.39 7.72
CA ARG A 68 7.82 16.41 7.23
C ARG A 68 7.11 15.12 7.65
N PRO A 69 5.84 15.18 8.08
CA PRO A 69 5.08 13.98 8.35
C PRO A 69 5.11 12.99 7.19
N SER A 70 5.29 11.70 7.49
CA SER A 70 5.28 10.67 6.47
C SER A 70 3.91 10.61 5.76
N LYS A 71 3.90 10.04 4.56
CA LYS A 71 2.64 9.52 4.02
C LYS A 71 2.17 8.36 4.92
N GLU A 72 0.90 8.02 4.83
CA GLU A 72 0.37 6.87 5.55
C GLU A 72 1.11 5.61 5.05
N LEU A 73 1.70 4.84 6.00
CA LEU A 73 2.68 3.82 5.63
C LEU A 73 2.07 2.59 4.95
N PHE A 74 0.86 2.15 5.35
CA PHE A 74 0.20 1.03 4.66
C PHE A 74 -0.10 1.36 3.20
N SER A 75 -0.68 2.54 2.94
CA SER A 75 -0.99 2.96 1.58
C SER A 75 0.27 3.17 0.74
N MET A 76 1.36 3.68 1.36
CA MET A 76 2.62 3.92 0.66
C MET A 76 3.31 2.60 0.28
N LEU A 77 3.42 1.65 1.23
CA LEU A 77 4.00 0.33 0.96
C LEU A 77 3.11 -0.50 0.03
N GLY A 78 1.79 -0.41 0.22
CA GLY A 78 0.83 -1.01 -0.70
C GLY A 78 0.97 -0.49 -2.13
N ALA A 79 1.24 0.81 -2.31
CA ALA A 79 1.50 1.38 -3.63
C ALA A 79 2.76 0.79 -4.28
N LEU A 80 3.84 0.55 -3.51
CA LEU A 80 5.04 -0.13 -4.03
C LEU A 80 4.74 -1.56 -4.46
N ILE A 81 3.92 -2.30 -3.71
CA ILE A 81 3.50 -3.66 -4.08
C ILE A 81 2.68 -3.62 -5.38
N LEU A 82 1.69 -2.72 -5.48
CA LEU A 82 0.87 -2.59 -6.67
C LEU A 82 1.69 -2.15 -7.89
N GLN A 83 2.67 -1.25 -7.70
CA GLN A 83 3.59 -0.86 -8.75
C GLN A 83 4.31 -2.07 -9.36
N GLN A 84 4.88 -2.92 -8.54
CA GLN A 84 5.56 -4.13 -8.99
C GLN A 84 4.59 -5.16 -9.58
N THR A 85 3.40 -5.30 -9.01
CA THR A 85 2.40 -6.27 -9.48
C THR A 85 1.90 -5.94 -10.89
N PHE A 86 1.75 -4.64 -11.20
CA PHE A 86 1.24 -4.17 -12.49
C PHE A 86 2.33 -3.69 -13.44
N ASP A 87 3.60 -3.77 -13.05
CA ASP A 87 4.77 -3.32 -13.83
C ASP A 87 4.66 -1.85 -14.26
N PHE A 88 4.19 -0.98 -13.35
CA PHE A 88 4.05 0.44 -13.62
C PHE A 88 5.36 1.20 -13.41
N THR A 89 5.59 2.19 -14.28
CA THR A 89 6.62 3.21 -14.08
C THR A 89 6.32 4.08 -12.87
N ASP A 90 7.27 4.90 -12.44
CA ASP A 90 7.07 5.82 -11.31
C ASP A 90 5.99 6.86 -11.62
N GLU A 91 5.97 7.38 -12.85
CA GLU A 91 4.98 8.36 -13.32
C GLU A 91 3.57 7.75 -13.35
N GLU A 92 3.43 6.54 -13.89
CA GLU A 92 2.16 5.82 -13.92
C GLU A 92 1.68 5.53 -12.50
N THR A 93 2.58 5.10 -11.61
CA THR A 93 2.26 4.84 -10.20
C THR A 93 1.70 6.07 -9.50
N VAL A 94 2.31 7.25 -9.72
CA VAL A 94 1.82 8.52 -9.18
C VAL A 94 0.43 8.84 -9.71
N GLN A 95 0.18 8.62 -11.01
CA GLN A 95 -1.13 8.84 -11.63
C GLN A 95 -2.19 7.86 -11.10
N GLN A 96 -1.84 6.56 -11.00
CA GLN A 96 -2.76 5.56 -10.43
C GLN A 96 -3.09 5.88 -8.97
N TYR A 97 -2.10 6.25 -8.18
CA TYR A 97 -2.29 6.63 -6.78
C TYR A 97 -3.19 7.86 -6.63
N ALA A 98 -3.10 8.84 -7.54
CA ALA A 98 -3.88 10.06 -7.49
C ALA A 98 -5.33 9.88 -7.95
N PHE A 99 -5.57 9.09 -9.00
CA PHE A 99 -6.85 9.11 -9.71
C PHE A 99 -7.59 7.78 -9.79
N ASN A 100 -6.93 6.65 -9.50
CA ASN A 100 -7.55 5.35 -9.68
C ASN A 100 -8.35 4.92 -8.44
N ILE A 101 -9.67 4.82 -8.60
CA ILE A 101 -10.56 4.38 -7.52
C ILE A 101 -10.29 2.96 -7.03
N GLN A 102 -9.81 2.07 -7.89
CA GLN A 102 -9.44 0.71 -7.51
C GLN A 102 -8.24 0.73 -6.56
N TRP A 103 -7.28 1.62 -6.82
CA TRP A 103 -6.14 1.84 -5.94
C TRP A 103 -6.58 2.44 -4.61
N HIS A 104 -7.42 3.46 -4.64
CA HIS A 104 -7.94 4.06 -3.41
C HIS A 104 -8.67 3.02 -2.55
N TYR A 105 -9.49 2.17 -3.19
CA TYR A 105 -10.21 1.11 -2.50
C TYR A 105 -9.26 0.07 -1.91
N GLY A 106 -8.34 -0.47 -2.72
CA GLY A 106 -7.37 -1.49 -2.31
C GLY A 106 -6.42 -1.01 -1.21
N LEU A 107 -5.96 0.24 -1.31
CA LEU A 107 -5.06 0.89 -0.34
C LEU A 107 -5.80 1.49 0.87
N ASN A 108 -7.13 1.37 0.92
CA ASN A 108 -7.97 1.94 1.95
C ASN A 108 -7.78 3.47 2.14
N ILE A 109 -7.60 4.21 1.04
CA ILE A 109 -7.48 5.67 1.05
C ILE A 109 -8.88 6.27 1.00
N THR A 110 -9.40 6.69 2.13
CA THR A 110 -10.78 7.15 2.29
C THR A 110 -10.91 8.67 2.36
N GLU A 111 -9.81 9.38 2.63
CA GLU A 111 -9.78 10.82 2.76
C GLU A 111 -9.59 11.48 1.40
N GLU A 112 -10.43 12.50 1.08
CA GLU A 112 -10.34 13.30 -0.14
C GLU A 112 -9.46 14.52 0.11
N SER A 113 -8.14 14.32 0.09
CA SER A 113 -7.17 15.39 0.25
C SER A 113 -5.86 15.08 -0.48
N ASP A 114 -5.12 16.12 -0.86
CA ASP A 114 -3.78 15.95 -1.45
C ASP A 114 -2.82 15.21 -0.51
N SER A 115 -3.03 15.33 0.79
CA SER A 115 -2.21 14.63 1.76
C SER A 115 -2.40 13.13 1.70
N ALA A 116 -3.60 12.66 1.35
CA ALA A 116 -3.95 11.24 1.25
C ALA A 116 -3.77 10.70 -0.18
N LYS A 117 -4.23 11.41 -1.20
CA LYS A 117 -4.34 10.91 -2.59
C LYS A 117 -3.23 11.36 -3.54
N TYR A 118 -2.27 12.17 -3.09
CA TYR A 118 -1.16 12.58 -3.94
C TYR A 118 0.18 12.18 -3.35
N ILE A 119 1.05 11.59 -4.15
CA ILE A 119 2.46 11.33 -3.86
C ILE A 119 3.32 11.95 -4.97
N SER A 120 4.49 12.48 -4.60
CA SER A 120 5.47 12.91 -5.60
C SER A 120 6.41 11.77 -5.96
N LEU A 121 7.02 11.84 -7.15
CA LEU A 121 8.08 10.91 -7.57
C LEU A 121 9.18 10.77 -6.51
N LYS A 122 9.58 11.88 -5.90
CA LYS A 122 10.58 11.88 -4.82
C LYS A 122 10.10 11.11 -3.58
N THR A 123 8.82 11.19 -3.25
CA THR A 123 8.25 10.44 -2.11
C THR A 123 8.26 8.94 -2.41
N LEU A 124 7.87 8.56 -3.61
CA LEU A 124 7.88 7.16 -4.07
C LEU A 124 9.31 6.61 -4.05
N TRP A 125 10.26 7.33 -4.64
CA TRP A 125 11.68 6.96 -4.66
C TRP A 125 12.27 6.82 -3.25
N ASN A 126 12.02 7.79 -2.36
CA ASN A 126 12.49 7.72 -0.97
C ASN A 126 11.94 6.51 -0.23
N SER A 127 10.67 6.18 -0.41
CA SER A 127 10.02 5.02 0.23
C SER A 127 10.63 3.71 -0.25
N ARG A 128 10.90 3.60 -1.56
CA ARG A 128 11.60 2.45 -2.16
C ARG A 128 13.00 2.31 -1.60
N ASN A 129 13.75 3.41 -1.51
CA ASN A 129 15.09 3.40 -0.96
C ASN A 129 15.14 2.97 0.51
N ILE A 130 14.17 3.38 1.33
CA ILE A 130 14.07 2.93 2.73
C ILE A 130 13.88 1.42 2.77
N VAL A 131 13.00 0.88 1.94
CA VAL A 131 12.76 -0.57 1.86
C VAL A 131 14.03 -1.29 1.41
N ALA A 132 14.63 -0.88 0.29
CA ALA A 132 15.82 -1.50 -0.31
C ALA A 132 17.05 -1.41 0.59
N SER A 133 17.36 -0.22 1.13
CA SER A 133 18.56 -0.02 1.96
C SER A 133 18.52 -0.76 3.30
N ASN A 134 17.35 -1.22 3.72
CA ASN A 134 17.16 -1.95 4.98
C ASN A 134 16.83 -3.44 4.75
N GLY A 135 16.86 -3.92 3.50
CA GLY A 135 16.61 -5.32 3.17
C GLY A 135 15.20 -5.79 3.56
N LEU A 136 14.19 -4.93 3.42
CA LEU A 136 12.81 -5.21 3.85
C LEU A 136 11.94 -5.77 2.72
N GLU A 137 12.49 -5.92 1.50
CA GLU A 137 11.78 -6.42 0.32
C GLU A 137 11.25 -7.83 0.58
N ASP A 138 12.12 -8.71 1.07
CA ASP A 138 11.76 -10.11 1.33
C ASP A 138 10.68 -10.22 2.41
N ASP A 139 10.76 -9.39 3.45
CA ASP A 139 9.75 -9.37 4.51
C ASP A 139 8.37 -8.96 3.97
N ILE A 140 8.32 -7.94 3.11
CA ILE A 140 7.09 -7.44 2.49
C ILE A 140 6.55 -8.48 1.51
N PHE A 141 7.40 -9.03 0.66
CA PHE A 141 7.03 -10.04 -0.34
C PHE A 141 6.50 -11.32 0.32
N ASN A 142 7.24 -11.85 1.30
CA ASN A 142 6.86 -13.08 1.97
C ASN A 142 5.55 -12.93 2.76
N ALA A 143 5.32 -11.80 3.43
CA ALA A 143 4.06 -11.55 4.13
C ALA A 143 2.86 -11.58 3.18
N GLY A 144 2.97 -10.92 2.01
CA GLY A 144 1.92 -10.93 0.98
C GLY A 144 1.70 -12.31 0.37
N THR A 145 2.78 -12.99 -0.02
CA THR A 145 2.74 -14.29 -0.66
C THR A 145 2.16 -15.38 0.25
N GLN A 146 2.61 -15.44 1.52
CA GLN A 146 2.07 -16.37 2.50
C GLN A 146 0.57 -16.14 2.74
N LYS A 147 0.15 -14.88 2.79
CA LYS A 147 -1.26 -14.54 2.96
C LYS A 147 -2.11 -14.98 1.77
N LEU A 148 -1.63 -14.76 0.55
CA LEU A 148 -2.31 -15.23 -0.67
C LEU A 148 -2.37 -16.76 -0.73
N ALA A 149 -1.27 -17.45 -0.39
CA ALA A 149 -1.24 -18.90 -0.36
C ALA A 149 -2.29 -19.48 0.61
N GLN A 150 -2.46 -18.84 1.77
CA GLN A 150 -3.51 -19.21 2.74
C GLN A 150 -4.93 -18.97 2.18
N VAL A 151 -5.16 -17.81 1.56
CA VAL A 151 -6.49 -17.44 1.03
C VAL A 151 -6.90 -18.34 -0.13
N PHE A 152 -5.96 -18.73 -0.98
CA PHE A 152 -6.21 -19.59 -2.15
C PHE A 152 -5.96 -21.08 -1.89
N GLU A 153 -5.59 -21.45 -0.67
CA GLU A 153 -5.27 -22.83 -0.27
C GLU A 153 -4.19 -23.47 -1.18
N VAL A 154 -3.22 -22.64 -1.62
CA VAL A 154 -2.15 -23.07 -2.52
C VAL A 154 -1.02 -23.70 -1.71
N ASN A 155 -0.60 -24.90 -2.09
CA ASN A 155 0.59 -25.54 -1.53
C ASN A 155 1.84 -24.92 -2.14
N ILE A 156 2.58 -24.12 -1.36
CA ILE A 156 3.82 -23.45 -1.79
C ILE A 156 5.00 -24.41 -1.97
N ASP A 157 4.95 -25.63 -1.44
CA ASP A 157 6.01 -26.64 -1.58
C ASP A 157 6.02 -27.28 -2.99
N ARG A 158 4.98 -27.05 -3.79
CA ARG A 158 4.90 -27.52 -5.18
C ARG A 158 5.02 -26.34 -6.14
N GLN A 159 6.24 -26.01 -6.50
CA GLN A 159 6.51 -25.00 -7.53
C GLN A 159 6.45 -25.62 -8.91
N ARG A 160 5.68 -25.04 -9.81
CA ARG A 160 5.74 -25.31 -11.25
C ARG A 160 6.61 -24.22 -11.86
N ILE A 161 7.81 -24.58 -12.26
CA ILE A 161 8.65 -23.67 -13.05
C ILE A 161 8.15 -23.75 -14.48
N ASP A 162 7.53 -22.67 -14.95
CA ASP A 162 7.19 -22.54 -16.36
C ASP A 162 8.27 -21.68 -17.04
N SER A 163 8.77 -22.15 -18.19
CA SER A 163 9.77 -21.41 -18.95
C SER A 163 9.10 -20.31 -19.76
N VAL A 164 9.36 -19.06 -19.42
CA VAL A 164 8.91 -17.90 -20.19
C VAL A 164 9.99 -17.56 -21.23
N HIS A 165 9.63 -17.58 -22.52
CA HIS A 165 10.48 -17.05 -23.58
C HIS A 165 10.51 -15.50 -23.48
N ILE A 166 11.59 -14.97 -22.92
CA ILE A 166 11.85 -13.53 -22.95
C ILE A 166 12.33 -13.18 -24.37
N LYS A 167 11.44 -12.61 -25.16
CA LYS A 167 11.85 -11.95 -26.41
C LYS A 167 12.45 -10.60 -26.06
N SER A 168 13.77 -10.50 -26.00
CA SER A 168 14.44 -9.21 -25.93
C SER A 168 14.36 -8.52 -27.28
N ASN A 169 13.58 -7.45 -27.40
CA ASN A 169 13.68 -6.51 -28.51
C ASN A 169 14.85 -5.55 -28.23
N MET A 170 16.08 -6.03 -28.27
CA MET A 170 17.22 -5.14 -28.44
C MET A 170 17.26 -4.70 -29.90
N ARG A 171 16.90 -3.43 -30.15
CA ARG A 171 17.26 -2.69 -31.35
C ARG A 171 18.44 -1.81 -31.08
#